data_2804bc3ea1741c01a8e991e29cd16a3d
#
_entry.id   2804bc3ea1741c01a8e991e29cd16a3d
#
_cell.length_a   1.000
_cell.length_b   1.000
_cell.length_c   1.000
_cell.angle_alpha   90.00
_cell.angle_beta   90.00
_cell.angle_gamma   90.00
#
_symmetry.space_group_name_H-M   'P 1'
#
loop_
_entity.id
_entity.type
_entity.pdbx_description
1 polymer ?
#
loop_
_entity_poly.entity_id
_entity_poly.type
_entity_poly.pdbx_seq_one_letter_code
_entity_poly.pdbx_strand_id
1 'polypeptide(L)'
;IRDSMLPAITFIFSRAGCDGALYQCLRSRMVLTSQEEAQQIKEIVDAGVEGIPEEDLQVLDFKRWREALSRGFAAHHAGMLPACRHIVEDLFVRGLVRAVFATETLALGINMPARTVVLEKLIKFNGEAHVDLTPGQYTQLTGRAGRRGIDTLGNAVVQWAPAMDPRQVAGLASTRTYPLISTFAPGYNMAINLLGMLGFEDSLRLLEKSFAQFQADGSVVEETREIERAEHRVRELRSQLDDAVASLAPPAKDGEDPAEVLMDYVRLRRELSAEEKQSKIDSANQRNQEVIAVLGRLQ
;
A
#
# COMPACT_ATOMS: atom_id res chain seq x y z
N ILE A 1 -21.90 2.60 -17.99
CA ILE A 1 -22.75 2.23 -19.13
C ILE A 1 -22.63 3.29 -20.23
N ARG A 2 -22.92 4.56 -19.95
CA ARG A 2 -22.88 5.63 -20.95
C ARG A 2 -21.52 5.80 -21.63
N ASP A 3 -20.42 5.68 -20.85
CA ASP A 3 -19.06 5.94 -21.33
C ASP A 3 -18.34 4.66 -21.79
N SER A 4 -19.08 3.58 -22.05
CA SER A 4 -18.54 2.29 -22.51
C SER A 4 -17.43 1.74 -21.62
N MET A 5 -17.49 1.91 -20.30
CA MET A 5 -16.48 1.51 -19.34
C MET A 5 -16.61 0.06 -18.83
N LEU A 6 -17.60 -0.67 -19.27
CA LEU A 6 -17.81 -2.07 -18.89
C LEU A 6 -17.05 -3.05 -19.84
N PRO A 7 -16.62 -4.20 -19.35
CA PRO A 7 -16.73 -4.70 -17.98
C PRO A 7 -15.80 -3.97 -16.99
N ALA A 8 -16.23 -3.89 -15.74
CA ALA A 8 -15.51 -3.17 -14.69
C ALA A 8 -15.29 -4.03 -13.45
N ILE A 9 -14.13 -3.86 -12.81
CA ILE A 9 -13.84 -4.38 -11.48
C ILE A 9 -13.66 -3.21 -10.52
N THR A 10 -14.45 -3.18 -9.45
CA THR A 10 -14.30 -2.19 -8.37
C THR A 10 -13.66 -2.86 -7.17
N PHE A 11 -12.45 -2.46 -6.83
CA PHE A 11 -11.77 -2.93 -5.64
C PHE A 11 -12.24 -2.18 -4.39
N ILE A 12 -12.82 -2.94 -3.47
CA ILE A 12 -13.29 -2.50 -2.15
C ILE A 12 -12.56 -3.34 -1.10
N PHE A 13 -11.76 -2.70 -0.24
CA PHE A 13 -10.90 -3.41 0.72
C PHE A 13 -11.67 -3.91 1.96
N SER A 14 -12.90 -4.41 1.74
CA SER A 14 -13.80 -4.93 2.76
C SER A 14 -14.76 -5.94 2.14
N ARG A 15 -14.87 -7.13 2.73
CA ARG A 15 -15.85 -8.16 2.29
C ARG A 15 -17.27 -7.61 2.39
N ALA A 16 -17.64 -7.07 3.56
CA ALA A 16 -18.94 -6.45 3.77
C ALA A 16 -19.19 -5.25 2.84
N GLY A 17 -18.13 -4.52 2.47
CA GLY A 17 -18.22 -3.43 1.47
C GLY A 17 -18.55 -3.96 0.08
N CYS A 18 -17.97 -5.08 -0.34
CA CYS A 18 -18.29 -5.72 -1.63
C CYS A 18 -19.77 -6.15 -1.68
N ASP A 19 -20.25 -6.83 -0.63
CA ASP A 19 -21.65 -7.24 -0.52
C ASP A 19 -22.57 -6.03 -0.43
N GLY A 20 -22.21 -5.00 0.31
CA GLY A 20 -22.95 -3.74 0.41
C GLY A 20 -23.13 -3.04 -0.93
N ALA A 21 -22.06 -2.98 -1.74
CA ALA A 21 -22.10 -2.40 -3.08
C ALA A 21 -23.02 -3.22 -4.02
N LEU A 22 -22.94 -4.55 -3.94
CA LEU A 22 -23.82 -5.45 -4.68
C LEU A 22 -25.29 -5.19 -4.34
N TYR A 23 -25.62 -5.13 -3.05
CA TYR A 23 -26.99 -4.86 -2.59
C TYR A 23 -27.49 -3.47 -2.96
N GLN A 24 -26.60 -2.49 -3.01
CA GLN A 24 -26.96 -1.15 -3.49
C GLN A 24 -27.36 -1.18 -4.98
N CYS A 25 -26.64 -1.93 -5.82
CA CYS A 25 -26.99 -2.13 -7.22
C CYS A 25 -28.37 -2.83 -7.38
N LEU A 26 -28.64 -3.84 -6.57
CA LEU A 26 -29.94 -4.51 -6.58
C LEU A 26 -31.09 -3.56 -6.21
N ARG A 27 -30.90 -2.74 -5.16
CA ARG A 27 -31.91 -1.74 -4.73
C ARG A 27 -32.13 -0.64 -5.77
N SER A 28 -31.11 -0.26 -6.51
CA SER A 28 -31.20 0.76 -7.58
C SER A 28 -31.92 0.24 -8.85
N ARG A 29 -32.30 -1.04 -8.88
CA ARG A 29 -32.93 -1.72 -10.02
C ARG A 29 -32.11 -1.67 -11.30
N MET A 30 -30.82 -1.46 -11.22
CA MET A 30 -29.93 -1.52 -12.38
C MET A 30 -29.87 -2.94 -12.94
N VAL A 31 -29.84 -3.04 -14.27
CA VAL A 31 -29.68 -4.30 -15.00
C VAL A 31 -28.66 -4.04 -16.13
N LEU A 32 -27.68 -4.92 -16.24
CA LEU A 32 -26.61 -4.86 -17.26
C LEU A 32 -26.73 -5.97 -18.30
N THR A 33 -27.70 -6.87 -18.16
CA THR A 33 -27.93 -8.05 -18.98
C THR A 33 -29.21 -7.95 -19.77
N SER A 34 -29.30 -8.66 -20.93
CA SER A 34 -30.56 -8.94 -21.61
C SER A 34 -31.35 -10.02 -20.87
N GLN A 35 -32.60 -10.25 -21.29
CA GLN A 35 -33.42 -11.34 -20.72
C GLN A 35 -32.83 -12.72 -21.03
N GLU A 36 -32.28 -12.92 -22.22
CA GLU A 36 -31.62 -14.15 -22.63
C GLU A 36 -30.35 -14.40 -21.83
N GLU A 37 -29.50 -13.37 -21.68
CA GLU A 37 -28.29 -13.43 -20.83
C GLU A 37 -28.63 -13.75 -19.37
N ALA A 38 -29.67 -13.11 -18.83
CA ALA A 38 -30.12 -13.37 -17.46
C ALA A 38 -30.63 -14.81 -17.28
N GLN A 39 -31.28 -15.40 -18.27
CA GLN A 39 -31.71 -16.78 -18.23
C GLN A 39 -30.50 -17.74 -18.31
N GLN A 40 -29.58 -17.48 -19.23
CA GLN A 40 -28.33 -18.25 -19.35
C GLN A 40 -27.49 -18.22 -18.05
N ILE A 41 -27.41 -17.05 -17.40
CA ILE A 41 -26.72 -16.93 -16.10
C ILE A 41 -27.39 -17.83 -15.05
N LYS A 42 -28.74 -17.81 -14.98
CA LYS A 42 -29.46 -18.63 -14.00
C LYS A 42 -29.20 -20.11 -14.19
N GLU A 43 -29.16 -20.60 -15.43
CA GLU A 43 -28.86 -21.99 -15.75
C GLU A 43 -27.45 -22.38 -15.36
N ILE A 44 -26.46 -21.53 -15.64
CA ILE A 44 -25.04 -21.76 -15.23
C ILE A 44 -24.93 -21.79 -13.71
N VAL A 45 -25.56 -20.84 -13.02
CA VAL A 45 -25.54 -20.74 -11.56
C VAL A 45 -26.18 -21.97 -10.93
N ASP A 46 -27.36 -22.36 -11.39
CA ASP A 46 -28.09 -23.50 -10.85
C ASP A 46 -27.29 -24.82 -11.04
N ALA A 47 -26.68 -25.01 -12.21
CA ALA A 47 -25.81 -26.14 -12.45
C ALA A 47 -24.52 -26.10 -11.61
N GLY A 48 -23.94 -24.91 -11.40
CA GLY A 48 -22.69 -24.76 -10.66
C GLY A 48 -22.81 -24.92 -9.13
N VAL A 49 -24.05 -24.87 -8.60
CA VAL A 49 -24.32 -25.12 -7.18
C VAL A 49 -24.96 -26.49 -6.92
N GLU A 50 -25.12 -27.28 -7.98
CA GLU A 50 -25.61 -28.64 -7.85
C GLU A 50 -24.71 -29.44 -6.90
N GLY A 51 -25.30 -30.03 -5.85
CA GLY A 51 -24.54 -30.75 -4.80
C GLY A 51 -24.13 -29.92 -3.59
N ILE A 52 -24.40 -28.60 -3.55
CA ILE A 52 -24.27 -27.80 -2.34
C ILE A 52 -25.57 -27.98 -1.51
N PRO A 53 -25.46 -28.30 -0.21
CA PRO A 53 -26.63 -28.43 0.66
C PRO A 53 -27.48 -27.16 0.67
N GLU A 54 -28.81 -27.31 0.68
CA GLU A 54 -29.71 -26.16 0.66
C GLU A 54 -29.57 -25.27 1.91
N GLU A 55 -29.17 -25.86 3.05
CA GLU A 55 -28.87 -25.12 4.29
C GLU A 55 -27.72 -24.14 4.08
N ASP A 56 -26.64 -24.55 3.39
CA ASP A 56 -25.50 -23.71 3.07
C ASP A 56 -25.88 -22.60 2.09
N LEU A 57 -26.71 -22.89 1.11
CA LEU A 57 -27.21 -21.90 0.17
C LEU A 57 -28.10 -20.84 0.85
N GLN A 58 -28.86 -21.20 1.89
CA GLN A 58 -29.66 -20.24 2.66
C GLN A 58 -28.76 -19.29 3.47
N VAL A 59 -27.69 -19.79 4.09
CA VAL A 59 -26.71 -18.95 4.80
C VAL A 59 -26.05 -17.94 3.88
N LEU A 60 -25.84 -18.28 2.62
CA LEU A 60 -25.24 -17.41 1.59
C LEU A 60 -26.20 -16.40 0.98
N ASP A 61 -27.47 -16.34 1.42
CA ASP A 61 -28.52 -15.54 0.76
C ASP A 61 -28.57 -15.80 -0.78
N PHE A 62 -28.52 -17.09 -1.13
CA PHE A 62 -28.39 -17.57 -2.51
C PHE A 62 -29.38 -16.90 -3.49
N LYS A 63 -30.63 -16.70 -3.08
CA LYS A 63 -31.66 -16.09 -3.93
C LYS A 63 -31.23 -14.67 -4.38
N ARG A 64 -30.70 -13.89 -3.45
CA ARG A 64 -30.26 -12.54 -3.71
C ARG A 64 -28.96 -12.50 -4.51
N TRP A 65 -28.03 -13.39 -4.20
CA TRP A 65 -26.79 -13.56 -4.96
C TRP A 65 -27.07 -13.96 -6.41
N ARG A 66 -27.94 -14.96 -6.66
CA ARG A 66 -28.38 -15.39 -7.98
C ARG A 66 -29.07 -14.28 -8.76
N GLU A 67 -29.90 -13.49 -8.07
CA GLU A 67 -30.56 -12.30 -8.65
C GLU A 67 -29.52 -11.26 -9.11
N ALA A 68 -28.50 -10.98 -8.31
CA ALA A 68 -27.44 -10.05 -8.66
C ALA A 68 -26.68 -10.50 -9.90
N LEU A 69 -26.28 -11.77 -9.94
CA LEU A 69 -25.61 -12.36 -11.11
C LEU A 69 -26.48 -12.24 -12.36
N SER A 70 -27.79 -12.57 -12.28
CA SER A 70 -28.72 -12.47 -13.40
C SER A 70 -28.87 -11.04 -13.94
N ARG A 71 -28.56 -10.02 -13.13
CA ARG A 71 -28.52 -8.61 -13.54
C ARG A 71 -27.14 -8.14 -14.00
N GLY A 72 -26.11 -9.02 -14.00
CA GLY A 72 -24.76 -8.72 -14.46
C GLY A 72 -23.82 -8.15 -13.41
N PHE A 73 -24.15 -8.28 -12.11
CA PHE A 73 -23.35 -7.83 -10.97
C PHE A 73 -22.86 -9.01 -10.14
N ALA A 74 -21.64 -8.92 -9.59
CA ALA A 74 -21.11 -9.91 -8.66
C ALA A 74 -20.29 -9.27 -7.56
N ALA A 75 -20.22 -9.93 -6.40
CA ALA A 75 -19.17 -9.75 -5.42
C ALA A 75 -18.14 -10.88 -5.57
N HIS A 76 -16.85 -10.60 -5.27
CA HIS A 76 -15.79 -11.61 -5.29
C HIS A 76 -14.79 -11.36 -4.15
N HIS A 77 -14.80 -12.22 -3.15
CA HIS A 77 -13.89 -12.11 -1.99
C HIS A 77 -13.67 -13.48 -1.32
N ALA A 78 -12.64 -13.56 -0.49
CA ALA A 78 -12.23 -14.81 0.17
C ALA A 78 -13.26 -15.39 1.16
N GLY A 79 -14.31 -14.64 1.52
CA GLY A 79 -15.41 -15.12 2.37
C GLY A 79 -16.47 -15.93 1.62
N MET A 80 -16.41 -15.99 0.28
CA MET A 80 -17.33 -16.79 -0.54
C MET A 80 -16.86 -18.23 -0.65
N LEU A 81 -17.79 -19.15 -0.86
CA LEU A 81 -17.47 -20.54 -1.20
C LEU A 81 -16.65 -20.60 -2.50
N PRO A 82 -15.64 -21.49 -2.58
CA PRO A 82 -14.86 -21.65 -3.80
C PRO A 82 -15.70 -21.86 -5.06
N ALA A 83 -16.74 -22.71 -5.00
CA ALA A 83 -17.66 -22.93 -6.11
C ALA A 83 -18.34 -21.64 -6.60
N CYS A 84 -18.83 -20.81 -5.67
CA CYS A 84 -19.44 -19.51 -6.00
C CYS A 84 -18.43 -18.55 -6.65
N ARG A 85 -17.17 -18.52 -6.19
CA ARG A 85 -16.12 -17.71 -6.83
C ARG A 85 -15.86 -18.15 -8.25
N HIS A 86 -15.73 -19.44 -8.51
CA HIS A 86 -15.53 -19.99 -9.87
C HIS A 86 -16.69 -19.66 -10.80
N ILE A 87 -17.93 -19.71 -10.31
CA ILE A 87 -19.10 -19.29 -11.10
C ILE A 87 -18.99 -17.80 -11.51
N VAL A 88 -18.62 -16.92 -10.57
CA VAL A 88 -18.43 -15.49 -10.86
C VAL A 88 -17.32 -15.29 -11.89
N GLU A 89 -16.20 -15.98 -11.75
CA GLU A 89 -15.05 -15.93 -12.65
C GLU A 89 -15.45 -16.38 -14.08
N ASP A 90 -16.13 -17.50 -14.21
CA ASP A 90 -16.62 -18.03 -15.50
C ASP A 90 -17.60 -17.07 -16.16
N LEU A 91 -18.60 -16.57 -15.44
CA LEU A 91 -19.58 -15.62 -15.94
C LEU A 91 -18.93 -14.29 -16.39
N PHE A 92 -17.89 -13.84 -15.67
CA PHE A 92 -17.15 -12.63 -16.03
C PHE A 92 -16.32 -12.82 -17.31
N VAL A 93 -15.62 -13.95 -17.43
CA VAL A 93 -14.83 -14.29 -18.63
C VAL A 93 -15.73 -14.41 -19.87
N ARG A 94 -16.92 -14.97 -19.71
CA ARG A 94 -17.94 -15.03 -20.78
C ARG A 94 -18.59 -13.67 -21.10
N GLY A 95 -18.32 -12.63 -20.31
CA GLY A 95 -18.90 -11.30 -20.50
C GLY A 95 -20.35 -11.16 -20.05
N LEU A 96 -20.89 -12.17 -19.36
CA LEU A 96 -22.24 -12.19 -18.81
C LEU A 96 -22.36 -11.34 -17.54
N VAL A 97 -21.39 -11.46 -16.62
CA VAL A 97 -21.21 -10.53 -15.49
C VAL A 97 -20.33 -9.37 -15.97
N ARG A 98 -20.79 -8.15 -15.80
CA ARG A 98 -20.14 -6.94 -16.35
C ARG A 98 -19.62 -5.99 -15.28
N ALA A 99 -20.01 -6.15 -14.01
CA ALA A 99 -19.48 -5.38 -12.90
C ALA A 99 -19.24 -6.30 -11.70
N VAL A 100 -17.98 -6.28 -11.20
CA VAL A 100 -17.54 -7.09 -10.06
C VAL A 100 -17.02 -6.18 -8.95
N PHE A 101 -17.53 -6.36 -7.74
CA PHE A 101 -17.02 -5.74 -6.51
C PHE A 101 -16.10 -6.74 -5.80
N ALA A 102 -14.82 -6.41 -5.69
CA ALA A 102 -13.83 -7.39 -5.24
C ALA A 102 -12.88 -6.85 -4.18
N THR A 103 -12.38 -7.74 -3.34
CA THR A 103 -11.21 -7.48 -2.50
C THR A 103 -9.92 -7.69 -3.29
N GLU A 104 -8.78 -7.25 -2.75
CA GLU A 104 -7.47 -7.37 -3.42
C GLU A 104 -7.10 -8.81 -3.81
N THR A 105 -7.69 -9.81 -3.19
CA THR A 105 -7.44 -11.24 -3.49
C THR A 105 -7.78 -11.61 -4.93
N LEU A 106 -8.71 -10.89 -5.59
CA LEU A 106 -9.00 -11.09 -7.01
C LEU A 106 -7.80 -10.71 -7.90
N ALA A 107 -6.95 -9.78 -7.46
CA ALA A 107 -5.78 -9.39 -8.23
C ALA A 107 -4.67 -10.46 -8.23
N LEU A 108 -4.75 -11.46 -7.35
CA LEU A 108 -3.76 -12.51 -7.17
C LEU A 108 -4.21 -13.80 -7.88
N GLY A 109 -3.45 -14.25 -8.84
CA GLY A 109 -3.59 -15.61 -9.42
C GLY A 109 -4.75 -15.85 -10.39
N ILE A 110 -5.66 -14.90 -10.60
CA ILE A 110 -6.82 -15.06 -11.49
C ILE A 110 -6.68 -14.16 -12.70
N ASN A 111 -6.86 -14.71 -13.89
CA ASN A 111 -6.84 -13.94 -15.13
C ASN A 111 -8.23 -13.39 -15.46
N MET A 112 -8.60 -12.32 -14.77
CA MET A 112 -9.84 -11.57 -15.01
C MET A 112 -9.52 -10.10 -15.39
N PRO A 113 -9.09 -9.84 -16.63
CA PRO A 113 -8.90 -8.47 -17.07
C PRO A 113 -10.25 -7.79 -17.36
N ALA A 114 -10.37 -6.54 -16.96
CA ALA A 114 -11.54 -5.69 -17.19
C ALA A 114 -11.16 -4.50 -18.07
N ARG A 115 -12.12 -3.89 -18.75
CA ARG A 115 -11.87 -2.62 -19.44
C ARG A 115 -11.54 -1.51 -18.45
N THR A 116 -12.23 -1.52 -17.32
CA THR A 116 -12.07 -0.51 -16.26
C THR A 116 -11.81 -1.16 -14.91
N VAL A 117 -10.85 -0.62 -14.20
CA VAL A 117 -10.63 -0.89 -12.78
C VAL A 117 -10.94 0.37 -11.99
N VAL A 118 -11.71 0.23 -10.93
CA VAL A 118 -12.04 1.29 -9.99
C VAL A 118 -11.46 0.95 -8.62
N LEU A 119 -10.74 1.88 -8.01
CA LEU A 119 -10.32 1.79 -6.62
C LEU A 119 -11.22 2.70 -5.78
N GLU A 120 -11.95 2.14 -4.82
CA GLU A 120 -12.83 2.89 -3.92
C GLU A 120 -12.00 3.88 -3.07
N LYS A 121 -10.84 3.44 -2.62
CA LYS A 121 -9.90 4.22 -1.80
C LYS A 121 -8.47 3.72 -1.98
N LEU A 122 -7.49 4.48 -1.49
CA LEU A 122 -6.07 4.15 -1.55
C LEU A 122 -5.53 3.61 -0.22
N ILE A 123 -6.39 3.39 0.76
CA ILE A 123 -6.05 2.93 2.11
C ILE A 123 -6.73 1.58 2.34
N LYS A 124 -5.99 0.62 2.90
CA LYS A 124 -6.50 -0.69 3.27
C LYS A 124 -6.11 -1.07 4.71
N PHE A 125 -6.85 -2.01 5.29
CA PHE A 125 -6.50 -2.60 6.57
C PHE A 125 -5.57 -3.81 6.33
N ASN A 126 -4.38 -3.81 6.97
CA ASN A 126 -3.37 -4.86 6.82
C ASN A 126 -3.46 -5.98 7.87
N GLY A 127 -4.46 -5.93 8.75
CA GLY A 127 -4.64 -6.83 9.89
C GLY A 127 -4.40 -6.14 11.23
N GLU A 128 -3.62 -5.06 11.26
CA GLU A 128 -3.25 -4.31 12.46
C GLU A 128 -3.69 -2.84 12.37
N ALA A 129 -3.44 -2.20 11.24
CA ALA A 129 -3.71 -0.78 11.02
C ALA A 129 -4.20 -0.50 9.60
N HIS A 130 -4.74 0.71 9.40
CA HIS A 130 -5.02 1.23 8.07
C HIS A 130 -3.73 1.81 7.48
N VAL A 131 -3.33 1.29 6.32
CA VAL A 131 -2.10 1.66 5.62
C VAL A 131 -2.39 2.06 4.18
N ASP A 132 -1.60 2.96 3.63
CA ASP A 132 -1.69 3.35 2.23
C ASP A 132 -1.27 2.19 1.30
N LEU A 133 -1.84 2.17 0.10
CA LEU A 133 -1.40 1.26 -0.94
C LEU A 133 0.04 1.58 -1.36
N THR A 134 0.85 0.54 -1.45
CA THR A 134 2.18 0.69 -2.06
C THR A 134 2.08 0.81 -3.59
N PRO A 135 3.08 1.40 -4.28
CA PRO A 135 3.10 1.46 -5.74
C PRO A 135 2.96 0.08 -6.41
N GLY A 136 3.54 -0.97 -5.82
CA GLY A 136 3.40 -2.34 -6.30
C GLY A 136 1.96 -2.84 -6.23
N GLN A 137 1.28 -2.63 -5.10
CA GLN A 137 -0.13 -2.99 -4.93
C GLN A 137 -1.03 -2.20 -5.88
N TYR A 138 -0.82 -0.88 -6.00
CA TYR A 138 -1.55 -0.06 -6.96
C TYR A 138 -1.40 -0.58 -8.38
N THR A 139 -0.17 -0.86 -8.82
CA THR A 139 0.12 -1.41 -10.15
C THR A 139 -0.51 -2.80 -10.35
N GLN A 140 -0.49 -3.66 -9.34
CA GLN A 140 -1.10 -4.98 -9.40
C GLN A 140 -2.62 -4.92 -9.59
N LEU A 141 -3.29 -4.01 -8.87
CA LEU A 141 -4.73 -3.80 -8.99
C LEU A 141 -5.09 -3.15 -10.34
N THR A 142 -4.44 -2.04 -10.68
CA THR A 142 -4.71 -1.29 -11.91
C THR A 142 -4.22 -2.00 -13.17
N GLY A 143 -3.25 -2.89 -13.06
CA GLY A 143 -2.77 -3.76 -14.15
C GLY A 143 -3.81 -4.74 -14.70
N ARG A 144 -5.00 -4.80 -14.08
CA ARG A 144 -6.17 -5.52 -14.61
C ARG A 144 -6.98 -4.68 -15.60
N ALA A 145 -6.69 -3.38 -15.72
CA ALA A 145 -7.37 -2.49 -16.64
C ALA A 145 -6.85 -2.65 -18.08
N GLY A 146 -7.77 -2.85 -19.01
CA GLY A 146 -7.49 -3.08 -20.42
C GLY A 146 -7.29 -4.56 -20.75
N ARG A 147 -8.16 -5.07 -21.65
CA ARG A 147 -8.10 -6.45 -22.13
C ARG A 147 -7.22 -6.49 -23.37
N ARG A 148 -6.08 -7.16 -23.28
CA ARG A 148 -5.12 -7.26 -24.39
C ARG A 148 -5.79 -7.85 -25.65
N GLY A 149 -5.64 -7.16 -26.77
CA GLY A 149 -6.22 -7.59 -28.06
C GLY A 149 -7.70 -7.26 -28.24
N ILE A 150 -8.39 -6.73 -27.22
CA ILE A 150 -9.81 -6.37 -27.25
C ILE A 150 -10.00 -4.88 -27.05
N ASP A 151 -9.41 -4.31 -26.00
CA ASP A 151 -9.57 -2.90 -25.68
C ASP A 151 -8.38 -2.08 -26.21
N THR A 152 -8.65 -0.95 -26.83
CA THR A 152 -7.63 0.02 -27.24
C THR A 152 -7.18 0.89 -26.07
N LEU A 153 -8.02 1.02 -25.03
CA LEU A 153 -7.76 1.81 -23.83
C LEU A 153 -8.30 1.09 -22.59
N GLY A 154 -7.46 0.92 -21.59
CA GLY A 154 -7.83 0.51 -20.23
C GLY A 154 -7.98 1.73 -19.32
N ASN A 155 -8.99 1.73 -18.46
CA ASN A 155 -9.23 2.82 -17.52
C ASN A 155 -8.91 2.38 -16.10
N ALA A 156 -8.04 3.12 -15.41
CA ALA A 156 -7.83 3.01 -13.98
C ALA A 156 -8.41 4.26 -13.30
N VAL A 157 -9.43 4.07 -12.48
CA VAL A 157 -10.18 5.16 -11.85
C VAL A 157 -10.01 5.06 -10.35
N VAL A 158 -9.66 6.14 -9.68
CA VAL A 158 -9.68 6.24 -8.22
C VAL A 158 -10.88 7.11 -7.85
N GLN A 159 -11.76 6.58 -7.00
CA GLN A 159 -12.94 7.32 -6.56
C GLN A 159 -12.49 8.51 -5.70
N TRP A 160 -12.93 9.69 -6.05
CA TRP A 160 -12.61 10.89 -5.30
C TRP A 160 -13.30 10.92 -3.93
N ALA A 161 -12.56 11.34 -2.92
CA ALA A 161 -13.05 11.64 -1.58
C ALA A 161 -12.40 12.94 -1.07
N PRO A 162 -13.06 13.71 -0.17
CA PRO A 162 -12.51 14.99 0.32
C PRO A 162 -11.12 14.91 0.94
N ALA A 163 -10.76 13.77 1.53
CA ALA A 163 -9.45 13.54 2.15
C ALA A 163 -8.39 13.01 1.18
N MET A 164 -8.73 12.79 -0.10
CA MET A 164 -7.80 12.23 -1.08
C MET A 164 -6.99 13.34 -1.75
N ASP A 165 -5.66 13.20 -1.75
CA ASP A 165 -4.76 14.06 -2.54
C ASP A 165 -4.54 13.47 -3.94
N PRO A 166 -4.94 14.16 -5.02
CA PRO A 166 -4.66 13.73 -6.39
C PRO A 166 -3.16 13.54 -6.69
N ARG A 167 -2.27 14.23 -5.98
CA ARG A 167 -0.82 14.07 -6.12
C ARG A 167 -0.35 12.70 -5.65
N GLN A 168 -0.98 12.15 -4.60
CA GLN A 168 -0.72 10.78 -4.15
C GLN A 168 -1.07 9.77 -5.25
N VAL A 169 -2.22 9.92 -5.90
CA VAL A 169 -2.61 9.08 -7.05
C VAL A 169 -1.59 9.17 -8.17
N ALA A 170 -1.18 10.39 -8.53
CA ALA A 170 -0.17 10.61 -9.57
C ALA A 170 1.19 9.98 -9.20
N GLY A 171 1.60 10.09 -7.94
CA GLY A 171 2.81 9.44 -7.42
C GLY A 171 2.77 7.91 -7.56
N LEU A 172 1.67 7.28 -7.14
CA LEU A 172 1.48 5.84 -7.29
C LEU A 172 1.48 5.40 -8.77
N ALA A 173 0.80 6.15 -9.63
CA ALA A 173 0.68 5.84 -11.07
C ALA A 173 1.98 6.05 -11.84
N SER A 174 2.84 6.98 -11.42
CA SER A 174 4.11 7.30 -12.09
C SER A 174 5.27 6.39 -11.66
N THR A 175 5.16 5.73 -10.52
CA THR A 175 6.21 4.85 -10.00
C THR A 175 6.32 3.60 -10.87
N ARG A 176 7.44 3.46 -11.59
CA ARG A 176 7.70 2.36 -12.54
C ARG A 176 8.48 1.21 -11.93
N THR A 177 9.29 1.50 -10.93
CA THR A 177 10.15 0.53 -10.25
C THR A 177 9.89 0.56 -8.76
N TYR A 178 9.76 -0.60 -8.17
CA TYR A 178 9.61 -0.77 -6.73
C TYR A 178 10.34 -2.06 -6.32
N PRO A 179 10.96 -2.09 -5.14
CA PRO A 179 11.68 -3.27 -4.70
C PRO A 179 10.72 -4.44 -4.51
N LEU A 180 11.14 -5.62 -4.96
CA LEU A 180 10.48 -6.86 -4.61
C LEU A 180 10.92 -7.24 -3.19
N ILE A 181 10.02 -7.10 -2.22
CA ILE A 181 10.28 -7.42 -0.83
C ILE A 181 9.49 -8.68 -0.47
N SER A 182 10.18 -9.66 0.10
CA SER A 182 9.52 -10.87 0.59
C SER A 182 8.69 -10.55 1.83
N THR A 183 7.45 -10.98 1.84
CA THR A 183 6.58 -10.99 3.02
C THR A 183 6.55 -12.38 3.69
N PHE A 184 7.41 -13.28 3.25
CA PHE A 184 7.49 -14.63 3.79
C PHE A 184 8.00 -14.61 5.23
N ALA A 185 7.15 -15.07 6.14
CA ALA A 185 7.48 -15.32 7.54
C ALA A 185 6.91 -16.70 7.92
N PRO A 186 7.75 -17.68 8.28
CA PRO A 186 7.27 -19.00 8.65
C PRO A 186 6.47 -18.94 9.95
N GLY A 187 5.18 -19.26 9.87
CA GLY A 187 4.30 -19.38 11.04
C GLY A 187 4.42 -20.77 11.71
N TYR A 188 3.91 -20.90 12.91
CA TYR A 188 3.96 -22.15 13.69
C TYR A 188 3.40 -23.37 12.93
N ASN A 189 2.25 -23.22 12.25
CA ASN A 189 1.65 -24.32 11.49
C ASN A 189 2.55 -24.77 10.34
N MET A 190 3.20 -23.83 9.65
CA MET A 190 4.15 -24.16 8.59
C MET A 190 5.37 -24.88 9.15
N ALA A 191 5.92 -24.38 10.26
CA ALA A 191 7.09 -25.00 10.91
C ALA A 191 6.78 -26.44 11.35
N ILE A 192 5.64 -26.68 11.96
CA ILE A 192 5.19 -28.02 12.38
C ILE A 192 5.01 -28.95 11.18
N ASN A 193 4.38 -28.46 10.11
CA ASN A 193 4.19 -29.26 8.89
C ASN A 193 5.53 -29.60 8.22
N LEU A 194 6.44 -28.64 8.11
CA LEU A 194 7.77 -28.88 7.54
C LEU A 194 8.57 -29.91 8.36
N LEU A 195 8.57 -29.76 9.69
CA LEU A 195 9.23 -30.71 10.59
C LEU A 195 8.64 -32.11 10.47
N GLY A 196 7.32 -32.23 10.34
CA GLY A 196 6.64 -33.53 10.18
C GLY A 196 6.90 -34.19 8.84
N MET A 197 7.12 -33.39 7.77
CA MET A 197 7.32 -33.94 6.43
C MET A 197 8.80 -34.19 6.09
N LEU A 198 9.70 -33.32 6.51
CA LEU A 198 11.10 -33.30 6.06
C LEU A 198 12.10 -33.55 7.20
N GLY A 199 11.68 -33.46 8.47
CA GLY A 199 12.58 -33.42 9.60
C GLY A 199 13.29 -32.06 9.76
N PHE A 200 14.09 -31.91 10.81
CA PHE A 200 14.68 -30.62 11.20
C PHE A 200 15.68 -30.08 10.18
N GLU A 201 16.68 -30.90 9.80
CA GLU A 201 17.80 -30.48 8.95
C GLU A 201 17.33 -30.03 7.55
N ASP A 202 16.45 -30.79 6.92
CA ASP A 202 15.96 -30.49 5.58
C ASP A 202 14.97 -29.33 5.60
N SER A 203 14.20 -29.18 6.67
CA SER A 203 13.35 -27.99 6.88
C SER A 203 14.18 -26.71 7.00
N LEU A 204 15.27 -26.76 7.76
CA LEU A 204 16.18 -25.62 7.92
C LEU A 204 16.81 -25.24 6.57
N ARG A 205 17.36 -26.22 5.84
CA ARG A 205 17.95 -26.00 4.50
C ARG A 205 16.95 -25.42 3.50
N LEU A 206 15.67 -25.78 3.61
CA LEU A 206 14.63 -25.24 2.74
C LEU A 206 14.35 -23.76 3.07
N LEU A 207 14.29 -23.40 4.35
CA LEU A 207 14.09 -22.03 4.79
C LEU A 207 15.28 -21.13 4.43
N GLU A 208 16.51 -21.62 4.57
CA GLU A 208 17.75 -20.93 4.18
C GLU A 208 17.80 -20.59 2.66
N LYS A 209 17.13 -21.39 1.83
CA LYS A 209 17.01 -21.12 0.38
C LYS A 209 15.87 -20.17 0.01
N SER A 210 15.13 -19.66 1.00
CA SER A 210 14.02 -18.74 0.74
C SER A 210 14.51 -17.38 0.24
N PHE A 211 13.68 -16.71 -0.54
CA PHE A 211 13.96 -15.32 -0.96
C PHE A 211 14.00 -14.35 0.22
N ALA A 212 13.25 -14.61 1.28
CA ALA A 212 13.32 -13.82 2.52
C ALA A 212 14.70 -13.90 3.16
N GLN A 213 15.30 -15.11 3.23
CA GLN A 213 16.66 -15.29 3.77
C GLN A 213 17.71 -14.61 2.87
N PHE A 214 17.60 -14.76 1.56
CA PHE A 214 18.48 -14.06 0.61
C PHE A 214 18.43 -12.53 0.80
N GLN A 215 17.25 -11.96 1.03
CA GLN A 215 17.12 -10.52 1.30
C GLN A 215 17.69 -10.13 2.67
N ALA A 216 17.50 -10.96 3.71
CA ALA A 216 18.08 -10.72 5.03
C ALA A 216 19.62 -10.74 4.97
N ASP A 217 20.20 -11.72 4.30
CA ASP A 217 21.64 -11.82 4.11
C ASP A 217 22.20 -10.63 3.32
N GLY A 218 21.47 -10.18 2.28
CA GLY A 218 21.82 -9.00 1.48
C GLY A 218 21.81 -7.71 2.31
N SER A 219 20.84 -7.54 3.22
CA SER A 219 20.77 -6.37 4.10
C SER A 219 21.94 -6.32 5.10
N VAL A 220 22.34 -7.45 5.65
CA VAL A 220 23.49 -7.53 6.57
C VAL A 220 24.78 -7.10 5.86
N VAL A 221 24.98 -7.52 4.61
CA VAL A 221 26.16 -7.12 3.81
C VAL A 221 26.14 -5.61 3.53
N GLU A 222 24.97 -5.04 3.26
CA GLU A 222 24.83 -3.61 2.99
C GLU A 222 25.04 -2.77 4.26
N GLU A 223 24.49 -3.18 5.39
CA GLU A 223 24.71 -2.57 6.69
C GLU A 223 26.19 -2.60 7.09
N THR A 224 26.87 -3.75 6.87
CA THR A 224 28.32 -3.86 7.12
C THR A 224 29.11 -2.87 6.27
N ARG A 225 28.78 -2.73 4.99
CA ARG A 225 29.42 -1.75 4.11
C ARG A 225 29.16 -0.30 4.53
N GLU A 226 27.96 0.00 5.02
CA GLU A 226 27.63 1.33 5.55
C GLU A 226 28.41 1.64 6.81
N ILE A 227 28.56 0.66 7.72
CA ILE A 227 29.40 0.78 8.92
C ILE A 227 30.85 1.07 8.52
N GLU A 228 31.42 0.29 7.61
CA GLU A 228 32.80 0.50 7.13
C GLU A 228 33.01 1.90 6.51
N ARG A 229 32.04 2.37 5.71
CA ARG A 229 32.07 3.73 5.13
C ARG A 229 31.98 4.80 6.22
N ALA A 230 31.12 4.59 7.22
CA ALA A 230 30.99 5.53 8.35
C ALA A 230 32.27 5.57 9.18
N GLU A 231 32.88 4.43 9.47
CA GLU A 231 34.17 4.36 10.18
C GLU A 231 35.30 5.04 9.38
N HIS A 232 35.35 4.84 8.06
CA HIS A 232 36.34 5.54 7.23
C HIS A 232 36.13 7.06 7.29
N ARG A 233 34.87 7.50 7.21
CA ARG A 233 34.54 8.92 7.33
C ARG A 233 34.92 9.51 8.69
N VAL A 234 34.68 8.77 9.76
CA VAL A 234 35.11 9.19 11.12
C VAL A 234 36.61 9.33 11.20
N ARG A 235 37.41 8.39 10.62
CA ARG A 235 38.87 8.50 10.60
C ARG A 235 39.36 9.72 9.80
N GLU A 236 38.77 9.97 8.64
CA GLU A 236 39.07 11.17 7.83
C GLU A 236 38.78 12.46 8.60
N LEU A 237 37.59 12.56 9.22
CA LEU A 237 37.23 13.74 9.99
C LEU A 237 38.07 13.95 11.20
N ARG A 238 38.54 12.88 11.90
CA ARG A 238 39.51 12.98 12.99
C ARG A 238 40.82 13.52 12.49
N SER A 239 41.36 13.00 11.38
CA SER A 239 42.60 13.51 10.81
C SER A 239 42.48 15.01 10.43
N GLN A 240 41.38 15.41 9.81
CA GLN A 240 41.12 16.82 9.49
C GLN A 240 41.00 17.70 10.73
N LEU A 241 40.40 17.17 11.81
CA LEU A 241 40.33 17.86 13.10
C LEU A 241 41.72 18.03 13.71
N ASP A 242 42.55 16.97 13.73
CA ASP A 242 43.89 17.01 14.24
C ASP A 242 44.77 18.02 13.49
N ASP A 243 44.65 18.05 12.17
CA ASP A 243 45.33 19.04 11.30
C ASP A 243 44.85 20.47 11.60
N ALA A 244 43.54 20.66 11.78
CA ALA A 244 42.95 21.94 12.13
C ALA A 244 43.38 22.41 13.54
N VAL A 245 43.41 21.51 14.50
CA VAL A 245 43.90 21.80 15.85
C VAL A 245 45.37 22.21 15.81
N ALA A 246 46.20 21.47 15.06
CA ALA A 246 47.63 21.80 14.92
C ALA A 246 47.86 23.19 14.27
N SER A 247 46.95 23.61 13.36
CA SER A 247 47.10 24.88 12.63
C SER A 247 46.45 26.09 13.32
N LEU A 248 45.37 25.89 14.08
CA LEU A 248 44.48 26.96 14.56
C LEU A 248 44.40 27.06 16.07
N ALA A 249 44.87 26.03 16.82
CA ALA A 249 44.78 26.06 18.29
C ALA A 249 45.57 27.23 18.86
N PRO A 250 44.96 28.05 19.73
CA PRO A 250 45.71 29.03 20.49
C PRO A 250 46.72 28.32 21.43
N PRO A 251 47.79 28.98 21.83
CA PRO A 251 48.72 28.37 22.77
C PRO A 251 47.99 27.98 24.04
N ALA A 252 47.83 26.67 24.26
CA ALA A 252 47.18 26.14 25.46
C ALA A 252 48.07 26.40 26.67
N LYS A 253 47.48 26.61 27.83
CA LYS A 253 48.23 26.69 29.09
C LYS A 253 48.77 25.29 29.43
N ASP A 254 49.85 25.25 30.20
CA ASP A 254 50.48 23.99 30.65
C ASP A 254 49.40 23.05 31.25
N GLY A 255 49.19 21.90 30.63
CA GLY A 255 48.27 20.85 31.06
C GLY A 255 46.88 20.83 30.40
N GLU A 256 46.56 21.77 29.48
CA GLU A 256 45.30 21.77 28.72
C GLU A 256 45.49 21.07 27.34
N ASP A 257 44.50 20.26 26.94
CA ASP A 257 44.48 19.67 25.61
C ASP A 257 44.04 20.73 24.59
N PRO A 258 44.86 21.09 23.58
CA PRO A 258 44.50 22.08 22.55
C PRO A 258 43.22 21.74 21.78
N ALA A 259 42.89 20.45 21.63
CA ALA A 259 41.66 20.02 20.97
C ALA A 259 40.44 20.33 21.82
N GLU A 260 40.49 20.12 23.13
CA GLU A 260 39.39 20.45 24.03
C GLU A 260 39.14 21.98 24.06
N VAL A 261 40.19 22.76 24.14
CA VAL A 261 40.13 24.25 24.14
C VAL A 261 39.50 24.74 22.85
N LEU A 262 39.85 24.17 21.69
CA LEU A 262 39.26 24.53 20.39
C LEU A 262 37.78 24.13 20.34
N MET A 263 37.43 22.94 20.80
CA MET A 263 36.05 22.46 20.83
C MET A 263 35.17 23.29 21.76
N ASP A 264 35.65 23.68 22.91
CA ASP A 264 34.97 24.58 23.83
C ASP A 264 34.77 25.96 23.23
N TYR A 265 35.79 26.51 22.55
CA TYR A 265 35.65 27.76 21.80
C TYR A 265 34.52 27.68 20.72
N VAL A 266 34.49 26.60 19.93
CA VAL A 266 33.49 26.40 18.90
C VAL A 266 32.09 26.27 19.52
N ARG A 267 31.97 25.55 20.65
CA ARG A 267 30.72 25.41 21.39
C ARG A 267 30.23 26.76 21.89
N LEU A 268 31.05 27.52 22.60
CA LEU A 268 30.70 28.84 23.10
C LEU A 268 30.36 29.82 21.99
N ARG A 269 31.07 29.75 20.88
CA ARG A 269 30.74 30.59 19.68
C ARG A 269 29.40 30.28 19.06
N ARG A 270 29.00 28.99 19.05
CA ARG A 270 27.65 28.60 18.60
C ARG A 270 26.55 29.06 19.55
N GLU A 271 26.76 28.91 20.84
CA GLU A 271 25.83 29.37 21.88
C GLU A 271 25.63 30.90 21.78
N LEU A 272 26.71 31.66 21.70
CA LEU A 272 26.69 33.11 21.52
C LEU A 272 25.93 33.52 20.25
N SER A 273 26.18 32.84 19.13
CA SER A 273 25.49 33.08 17.87
C SER A 273 24.00 32.77 17.93
N ALA A 274 23.60 31.75 18.68
CA ALA A 274 22.19 31.42 18.92
C ALA A 274 21.49 32.47 19.79
N GLU A 275 22.17 32.94 20.87
CA GLU A 275 21.67 34.00 21.72
C GLU A 275 21.55 35.33 20.98
N GLU A 276 22.53 35.72 20.16
CA GLU A 276 22.46 36.91 19.30
C GLU A 276 21.26 36.85 18.34
N LYS A 277 20.98 35.66 17.76
CA LYS A 277 19.85 35.45 16.87
C LYS A 277 18.52 35.56 17.61
N GLN A 278 18.42 34.97 18.82
CA GLN A 278 17.24 35.03 19.63
C GLN A 278 16.95 36.48 20.09
N SER A 279 17.97 37.19 20.54
CA SER A 279 17.85 38.60 20.93
C SER A 279 17.37 39.51 19.79
N LYS A 280 17.80 39.25 18.56
CA LYS A 280 17.28 39.96 17.36
C LYS A 280 15.82 39.69 17.11
N ILE A 281 15.37 38.42 17.30
CA ILE A 281 13.97 38.03 17.16
C ILE A 281 13.12 38.69 18.22
N ASP A 282 13.56 38.67 19.47
CA ASP A 282 12.84 39.27 20.60
C ASP A 282 12.72 40.79 20.45
N SER A 283 13.77 41.46 20.00
CA SER A 283 13.76 42.91 19.71
C SER A 283 12.84 43.26 18.54
N ALA A 284 12.69 42.40 17.55
CA ALA A 284 11.74 42.59 16.44
C ALA A 284 10.30 42.38 16.88
N ASN A 285 10.05 41.38 17.73
CA ASN A 285 8.73 41.11 18.29
C ASN A 285 8.27 42.26 19.23
N GLN A 286 9.15 42.81 20.07
CA GLN A 286 8.86 43.94 20.95
C GLN A 286 8.48 45.18 20.12
N ARG A 287 9.26 45.52 19.06
CA ARG A 287 8.92 46.60 18.13
C ARG A 287 7.56 46.42 17.46
N ASN A 288 7.23 45.21 17.03
CA ASN A 288 5.91 44.91 16.46
C ASN A 288 4.78 45.12 17.46
N GLN A 289 4.97 44.69 18.72
CA GLN A 289 3.98 44.91 19.78
C GLN A 289 3.77 46.41 20.08
N GLU A 290 4.85 47.19 20.11
CA GLU A 290 4.77 48.65 20.29
C GLU A 290 4.00 49.32 19.15
N VAL A 291 4.24 48.91 17.89
CA VAL A 291 3.51 49.41 16.72
C VAL A 291 2.02 49.06 16.79
N ILE A 292 1.68 47.83 17.17
CA ILE A 292 0.29 47.37 17.35
C ILE A 292 -0.40 48.18 18.47
N ALA A 293 0.30 48.44 19.61
CA ALA A 293 -0.23 49.21 20.71
C ALA A 293 -0.46 50.69 20.35
N VAL A 294 0.39 51.28 19.49
CA VAL A 294 0.21 52.65 18.98
C VAL A 294 -0.98 52.70 18.01
N LEU A 295 -1.11 51.76 17.11
CA LEU A 295 -2.25 51.67 16.17
C LEU A 295 -3.58 51.46 16.88
N GLY A 296 -3.63 50.68 17.96
CA GLY A 296 -4.84 50.46 18.77
C GLY A 296 -5.27 51.69 19.59
N ARG A 297 -4.39 52.72 19.78
CA ARG A 297 -4.75 53.99 20.42
C ARG A 297 -5.25 55.05 19.43
N LEU A 298 -5.10 54.79 18.13
CA LEU A 298 -5.54 55.69 17.06
C LEU A 298 -6.90 55.31 16.47
N GLN A 299 -7.51 54.20 16.92
CA GLN A 299 -8.91 53.83 16.75
C GLN A 299 -9.76 54.25 17.95
#